data_3c36f7b23ac4f10bd773102fd491141e
#
_entry.id   3c36f7b23ac4f10bd773102fd491141e
#
_cell.length_a   1.000
_cell.length_b   1.000
_cell.length_c   1.000
_cell.angle_alpha   90.00
_cell.angle_beta   90.00
_cell.angle_gamma   90.00
#
_symmetry.space_group_name_H-M   'P 1'
#
loop_
_entity.id
_entity.type
_entity.pdbx_description
1 polymer ?
#
loop_
_entity_poly.entity_id
_entity_poly.type
_entity_poly.pdbx_seq_one_letter_code
_entity_poly.pdbx_strand_id
1 'polypeptide(L)'
;SRGLGDVYKRQVYMSNWGGLIDVASSIQVQRGLGASKVSTPSVGGSQNIITKTTDAKKGGFISYGMGNDGYSKVMFSVSSGLTKDGWAFTLLGARDKRDGYIQGTESEAYTWFMSIAKRINDNHQLSFTAFGAPQWHNQRNMANGLNIKEYQRVKQWMGEESPYRYNSTFGYRNGQVMNSSRNEYHKPQMSLNHLWQINHKSSLSTAAYMSIGTGAGYSGTGVTGYTSSWYGTASDGTVNTQFRCPDGTFDYDAVDKLNADNYTNPVNVSGMPGYKGSLMIMNKASNDHFWTGLISTYTTKFGDYFDFYGGIDFRYYKGLHKNVITDLFGGQYYVDSYNRKSVLAENSVNGGVTSWVNQKLGVGDVIRRDYDGFVMYEGGFAQLEYNKDKVSAFVSGGLTNTSYWRKDRFYYSGDKQLSSKKHYLGGNVKAGLNYNLDDYNNVFFNTGFISRAPIFDNTFINSQSSHERNPDAKNEKVYSFELGYGYRSQYFSANVNAYYTMSVSYTHLRAHETLANL
;
A
#
# COMPACT_ATOMS: atom_id res chain seq x y z
N SER A 1 -7.20 11.78 6.67
CA SER A 1 -7.52 10.45 6.15
C SER A 1 -6.84 9.39 7.00
N ARG A 2 -7.62 8.61 7.73
CA ARG A 2 -7.12 7.54 8.59
C ARG A 2 -6.99 6.25 7.79
N GLY A 3 -5.81 5.65 7.81
CA GLY A 3 -5.63 4.28 7.32
C GLY A 3 -5.47 4.14 5.81
N LEU A 4 -4.62 4.96 5.21
CA LEU A 4 -4.21 4.87 3.82
C LEU A 4 -3.23 3.71 3.53
N GLY A 5 -3.03 2.83 4.51
CA GLY A 5 -2.17 1.68 4.36
C GLY A 5 -2.83 0.53 3.61
N ASP A 6 -2.02 -0.37 3.09
CA ASP A 6 -2.48 -1.68 2.67
C ASP A 6 -3.15 -2.37 3.87
N VAL A 7 -4.45 -2.63 3.75
CA VAL A 7 -5.25 -3.22 4.82
C VAL A 7 -4.79 -4.63 5.15
N TYR A 8 -4.16 -5.33 4.19
CA TYR A 8 -3.59 -6.67 4.38
C TYR A 8 -2.30 -6.65 5.20
N LYS A 9 -1.39 -5.70 4.89
CA LYS A 9 -0.03 -5.66 5.46
C LYS A 9 0.19 -4.49 6.42
N ARG A 10 -0.78 -3.58 6.55
CA ARG A 10 -0.67 -2.32 7.30
C ARG A 10 0.52 -1.45 6.86
N GLN A 11 0.91 -1.57 5.60
CA GLN A 11 1.96 -0.77 4.98
C GLN A 11 1.35 0.35 4.16
N VAL A 12 1.99 1.51 4.17
CA VAL A 12 1.63 2.65 3.30
C VAL A 12 2.63 2.69 2.16
N TYR A 13 2.15 2.48 0.96
CA TYR A 13 2.94 2.75 -0.24
C TYR A 13 2.74 4.21 -0.62
N MET A 14 3.69 5.07 -0.26
CA MET A 14 3.62 6.52 -0.49
C MET A 14 3.44 6.86 -1.98
N SER A 15 3.92 6.01 -2.87
CA SER A 15 3.72 6.14 -4.31
C SER A 15 2.25 6.09 -4.74
N ASN A 16 1.36 5.38 -4.02
CA ASN A 16 -0.09 5.41 -4.27
C ASN A 16 -0.72 6.79 -4.01
N TRP A 17 0.01 7.66 -3.32
CA TRP A 17 -0.40 8.97 -2.85
C TRP A 17 0.49 10.08 -3.42
N GLY A 18 1.15 9.79 -4.53
CA GLY A 18 1.90 10.79 -5.28
C GLY A 18 1.03 12.02 -5.50
N GLY A 19 1.59 13.20 -5.25
CA GLY A 19 0.85 14.46 -5.35
C GLY A 19 -0.03 14.83 -4.14
N LEU A 20 -0.20 13.98 -3.12
CA LEU A 20 -0.94 14.36 -1.90
C LEU A 20 -0.29 15.57 -1.21
N ILE A 21 1.03 15.68 -1.28
CA ILE A 21 1.78 16.82 -0.73
C ILE A 21 1.44 18.12 -1.48
N ASP A 22 1.20 18.04 -2.77
CA ASP A 22 0.86 19.20 -3.61
C ASP A 22 -0.49 19.83 -3.23
N VAL A 23 -1.40 19.03 -2.66
CA VAL A 23 -2.74 19.45 -2.23
C VAL A 23 -2.84 19.69 -0.72
N ALA A 24 -1.79 19.39 0.04
CA ALA A 24 -1.78 19.60 1.48
C ALA A 24 -1.80 21.09 1.82
N SER A 25 -2.63 21.46 2.80
CA SER A 25 -2.57 22.77 3.48
C SER A 25 -1.67 22.70 4.70
N SER A 26 -1.68 21.56 5.41
CA SER A 26 -0.78 21.30 6.53
C SER A 26 -0.56 19.79 6.72
N ILE A 27 0.59 19.46 7.30
CA ILE A 27 0.95 18.11 7.71
C ILE A 27 1.26 18.17 9.20
N GLN A 28 0.46 17.46 9.99
CA GLN A 28 0.63 17.36 11.43
C GLN A 28 1.26 16.01 11.76
N VAL A 29 2.40 16.04 12.43
CA VAL A 29 3.11 14.82 12.84
C VAL A 29 3.13 14.78 14.36
N GLN A 30 2.56 13.73 14.94
CA GLN A 30 2.64 13.41 16.35
C GLN A 30 3.56 12.20 16.52
N ARG A 31 4.61 12.34 17.32
CA ARG A 31 5.52 11.26 17.67
C ARG A 31 5.07 10.60 18.97
N GLY A 32 5.33 9.29 19.10
CA GLY A 32 5.08 8.55 20.34
C GLY A 32 3.59 8.36 20.68
N LEU A 33 3.32 8.19 21.97
CA LEU A 33 2.01 7.80 22.52
C LEU A 33 1.05 8.97 22.79
N GLY A 34 1.38 10.18 22.44
CA GLY A 34 0.57 11.36 22.75
C GLY A 34 -0.93 11.21 22.48
N ALA A 35 -1.71 12.15 22.94
CA ALA A 35 -3.17 12.18 22.76
C ALA A 35 -3.52 12.09 21.27
N SER A 36 -4.23 11.03 20.87
CA SER A 36 -4.64 10.81 19.46
C SER A 36 -6.12 10.44 19.38
N LYS A 37 -6.86 11.24 18.64
CA LYS A 37 -8.32 11.11 18.48
C LYS A 37 -8.65 10.04 17.43
N VAL A 38 -8.20 8.80 17.67
CA VAL A 38 -8.35 7.67 16.72
C VAL A 38 -8.68 6.38 17.45
N SER A 39 -9.52 5.54 16.86
CA SER A 39 -9.89 4.23 17.39
C SER A 39 -8.74 3.21 17.37
N THR A 40 -7.81 3.36 16.41
CA THR A 40 -6.62 2.49 16.30
C THR A 40 -5.36 3.33 16.48
N PRO A 41 -4.85 3.47 17.71
CA PRO A 41 -3.64 4.22 17.97
C PRO A 41 -2.39 3.49 17.46
N SER A 42 -1.35 4.25 17.19
CA SER A 42 -0.01 3.74 16.90
C SER A 42 0.95 4.09 18.03
N VAL A 43 1.94 3.23 18.27
CA VAL A 43 3.02 3.47 19.25
C VAL A 43 4.06 4.43 18.68
N GLY A 44 4.31 4.37 17.36
CA GLY A 44 5.31 5.22 16.70
C GLY A 44 4.84 6.65 16.43
N GLY A 45 3.54 6.90 16.60
CA GLY A 45 2.94 8.21 16.34
C GLY A 45 1.92 8.20 15.21
N SER A 46 1.47 9.38 14.83
CA SER A 46 0.49 9.60 13.77
C SER A 46 0.89 10.76 12.86
N GLN A 47 0.51 10.67 11.60
CA GLN A 47 0.63 11.74 10.63
C GLN A 47 -0.75 12.07 10.08
N ASN A 48 -1.15 13.34 10.19
CA ASN A 48 -2.41 13.84 9.67
C ASN A 48 -2.12 14.85 8.55
N ILE A 49 -2.65 14.59 7.36
CA ILE A 49 -2.50 15.46 6.20
C ILE A 49 -3.85 16.14 5.97
N ILE A 50 -3.85 17.47 6.07
CA ILE A 50 -5.03 18.31 5.87
C ILE A 50 -4.93 18.90 4.46
N THR A 51 -5.93 18.66 3.64
CA THR A 51 -5.99 19.18 2.28
C THR A 51 -6.63 20.57 2.23
N LYS A 52 -6.39 21.29 1.16
CA LYS A 52 -6.99 22.60 0.89
C LYS A 52 -8.50 22.48 0.70
N THR A 53 -9.26 23.28 1.47
CA THR A 53 -10.73 23.34 1.41
C THR A 53 -11.21 24.80 1.48
N THR A 54 -12.13 25.13 2.38
CA THR A 54 -12.68 26.49 2.58
C THR A 54 -11.61 27.53 2.96
N ASP A 55 -10.47 27.10 3.50
CA ASP A 55 -9.38 27.99 3.95
C ASP A 55 -8.43 28.39 2.80
N ALA A 56 -8.61 27.80 1.61
CA ALA A 56 -7.80 28.16 0.45
C ALA A 56 -8.10 29.60 0.03
N LYS A 57 -7.04 30.38 -0.15
CA LYS A 57 -7.16 31.76 -0.68
C LYS A 57 -7.58 31.71 -2.15
N LYS A 58 -8.38 32.69 -2.58
CA LYS A 58 -8.71 32.89 -4.00
C LYS A 58 -7.41 33.12 -4.80
N GLY A 59 -7.23 32.36 -5.87
CA GLY A 59 -6.07 32.48 -6.74
C GLY A 59 -5.74 31.19 -7.47
N GLY A 60 -4.63 31.21 -8.16
CA GLY A 60 -4.12 30.03 -8.87
C GLY A 60 -2.66 30.23 -9.25
N PHE A 61 -2.03 29.12 -9.63
CA PHE A 61 -0.67 29.13 -10.14
C PHE A 61 -0.47 28.01 -11.15
N ILE A 62 0.52 28.22 -12.02
CA ILE A 62 1.09 27.18 -12.87
C ILE A 62 2.56 27.09 -12.51
N SER A 63 3.08 25.87 -12.39
CA SER A 63 4.50 25.63 -12.13
C SER A 63 5.06 24.60 -13.09
N TYR A 64 6.33 24.78 -13.44
CA TYR A 64 7.12 23.82 -14.19
C TYR A 64 8.42 23.56 -13.44
N GLY A 65 8.78 22.29 -13.29
CA GLY A 65 10.02 21.86 -12.68
C GLY A 65 10.75 20.86 -13.57
N MET A 66 12.07 20.88 -13.54
CA MET A 66 12.93 19.90 -14.20
C MET A 66 14.06 19.48 -13.27
N GLY A 67 14.65 18.32 -13.55
CA GLY A 67 15.73 17.76 -12.74
C GLY A 67 16.53 16.70 -13.49
N ASN A 68 17.39 16.02 -12.78
CA ASN A 68 18.22 14.95 -13.33
C ASN A 68 17.37 13.77 -13.86
N ASP A 69 17.96 12.94 -14.71
CA ASP A 69 17.39 11.72 -15.26
C ASP A 69 16.01 11.93 -15.93
N GLY A 70 15.92 13.01 -16.74
CA GLY A 70 14.74 13.34 -17.51
C GLY A 70 13.53 13.78 -16.68
N TYR A 71 13.72 14.10 -15.38
CA TYR A 71 12.61 14.54 -14.54
C TYR A 71 12.02 15.85 -15.04
N SER A 72 10.71 15.85 -15.24
CA SER A 72 9.92 17.04 -15.53
C SER A 72 8.56 16.97 -14.84
N LYS A 73 8.11 18.08 -14.26
CA LYS A 73 6.79 18.22 -13.65
C LYS A 73 6.11 19.49 -14.11
N VAL A 74 4.87 19.36 -14.57
CA VAL A 74 3.95 20.47 -14.81
C VAL A 74 2.81 20.37 -13.82
N MET A 75 2.42 21.48 -13.20
CA MET A 75 1.32 21.53 -12.25
C MET A 75 0.56 22.84 -12.38
N PHE A 76 -0.77 22.77 -12.27
CA PHE A 76 -1.63 23.92 -12.09
C PHE A 76 -2.52 23.74 -10.86
N SER A 77 -2.89 24.83 -10.23
CA SER A 77 -3.88 24.86 -9.15
C SER A 77 -4.70 26.13 -9.25
N VAL A 78 -6.01 26.02 -9.00
CA VAL A 78 -6.94 27.14 -8.95
C VAL A 78 -7.89 26.97 -7.78
N SER A 79 -8.16 28.06 -7.06
CA SER A 79 -9.11 28.12 -5.95
C SER A 79 -9.98 29.39 -6.05
N SER A 80 -11.27 29.23 -5.78
CA SER A 80 -12.20 30.36 -5.70
C SER A 80 -12.03 31.18 -4.42
N GLY A 81 -11.40 30.61 -3.39
CA GLY A 81 -11.57 31.07 -2.04
C GLY A 81 -13.04 30.87 -1.56
N LEU A 82 -13.36 31.30 -0.37
CA LEU A 82 -14.73 31.30 0.14
C LEU A 82 -15.52 32.45 -0.52
N THR A 83 -16.57 32.12 -1.27
CA THR A 83 -17.46 33.10 -1.90
C THR A 83 -18.43 33.70 -0.89
N LYS A 84 -19.06 34.83 -1.25
CA LYS A 84 -20.09 35.48 -0.40
C LYS A 84 -21.26 34.53 -0.08
N ASP A 85 -21.59 33.63 -1.01
CA ASP A 85 -22.66 32.64 -0.85
C ASP A 85 -22.20 31.39 -0.09
N GLY A 86 -21.00 31.39 0.49
CA GLY A 86 -20.46 30.30 1.30
C GLY A 86 -19.96 29.08 0.52
N TRP A 87 -19.70 29.20 -0.79
CA TRP A 87 -19.04 28.16 -1.58
C TRP A 87 -17.53 28.33 -1.63
N ALA A 88 -16.81 27.20 -1.69
CA ALA A 88 -15.39 27.19 -2.02
C ALA A 88 -15.07 26.02 -2.93
N PHE A 89 -14.24 26.27 -3.94
CA PHE A 89 -13.82 25.28 -4.94
C PHE A 89 -12.30 25.30 -5.03
N THR A 90 -11.69 24.14 -5.10
CA THR A 90 -10.26 23.99 -5.40
C THR A 90 -10.07 22.87 -6.40
N LEU A 91 -9.29 23.13 -7.45
CA LEU A 91 -8.90 22.16 -8.46
C LEU A 91 -7.38 22.19 -8.61
N LEU A 92 -6.76 21.01 -8.70
CA LEU A 92 -5.34 20.86 -9.01
C LEU A 92 -5.14 19.72 -9.98
N GLY A 93 -4.24 19.92 -10.94
CA GLY A 93 -3.77 18.89 -11.85
C GLY A 93 -2.25 18.96 -11.98
N ALA A 94 -1.60 17.80 -12.05
CA ALA A 94 -0.18 17.72 -12.30
C ALA A 94 0.16 16.49 -13.15
N ARG A 95 1.26 16.57 -13.88
CA ARG A 95 1.93 15.46 -14.56
C ARG A 95 3.40 15.52 -14.22
N ASP A 96 3.98 14.40 -13.77
CA ASP A 96 5.42 14.23 -13.69
C ASP A 96 5.86 13.03 -14.53
N LYS A 97 7.03 13.16 -15.14
CA LYS A 97 7.68 12.14 -15.95
C LYS A 97 9.16 12.11 -15.60
N ARG A 98 9.77 10.94 -15.67
CA ARG A 98 11.21 10.74 -15.52
C ARG A 98 11.69 9.50 -16.27
N ASP A 99 12.93 9.55 -16.74
CA ASP A 99 13.56 8.42 -17.41
C ASP A 99 14.13 7.42 -16.37
N GLY A 100 14.41 7.92 -15.16
CA GLY A 100 14.92 7.12 -14.04
C GLY A 100 16.44 7.01 -14.00
N TYR A 101 16.99 6.97 -12.80
CA TYR A 101 18.44 6.79 -12.59
C TYR A 101 18.94 5.43 -13.09
N ILE A 102 18.14 4.38 -12.94
CA ILE A 102 18.45 3.02 -13.39
C ILE A 102 17.92 2.84 -14.81
N GLN A 103 18.67 2.12 -15.68
CA GLN A 103 18.27 1.80 -17.05
C GLN A 103 16.86 1.20 -17.10
N GLY A 104 16.01 1.72 -18.00
CA GLY A 104 14.67 1.21 -18.24
C GLY A 104 13.73 1.32 -17.03
N THR A 105 13.94 2.30 -16.14
CA THR A 105 13.05 2.55 -14.99
C THR A 105 12.24 3.83 -15.16
N GLU A 106 11.79 4.08 -16.39
CA GLU A 106 10.93 5.18 -16.71
C GLU A 106 9.66 5.15 -15.86
N SER A 107 9.17 6.32 -15.54
CA SER A 107 7.91 6.47 -14.82
C SER A 107 7.14 7.70 -15.26
N GLU A 108 5.83 7.59 -15.17
CA GLU A 108 4.92 8.71 -15.42
C GLU A 108 3.79 8.66 -14.41
N ALA A 109 3.50 9.80 -13.79
CA ALA A 109 2.43 9.96 -12.83
C ALA A 109 1.62 11.21 -13.13
N TYR A 110 0.33 11.11 -12.88
CA TYR A 110 -0.59 12.23 -12.89
C TYR A 110 -1.14 12.44 -11.49
N THR A 111 -1.44 13.67 -11.15
CA THR A 111 -2.16 14.02 -9.93
C THR A 111 -3.39 14.82 -10.30
N TRP A 112 -4.52 14.48 -9.73
CA TRP A 112 -5.71 15.29 -9.80
C TRP A 112 -6.33 15.43 -8.41
N PHE A 113 -6.85 16.60 -8.12
CA PHE A 113 -7.51 16.92 -6.87
C PHE A 113 -8.69 17.85 -7.14
N MET A 114 -9.79 17.59 -6.48
CA MET A 114 -10.97 18.43 -6.48
C MET A 114 -11.52 18.54 -5.06
N SER A 115 -11.82 19.74 -4.64
CA SER A 115 -12.54 20.00 -3.40
C SER A 115 -13.67 21.00 -3.65
N ILE A 116 -14.86 20.67 -3.16
CA ILE A 116 -16.04 21.52 -3.17
C ILE A 116 -16.56 21.59 -1.74
N ALA A 117 -16.71 22.80 -1.21
CA ALA A 117 -17.22 22.99 0.13
C ALA A 117 -18.35 24.04 0.12
N LYS A 118 -19.29 23.83 1.02
CA LYS A 118 -20.42 24.74 1.27
C LYS A 118 -20.53 25.01 2.75
N ARG A 119 -20.39 26.26 3.15
CA ARG A 119 -20.87 26.74 4.44
C ARG A 119 -22.38 26.99 4.29
N ILE A 120 -23.20 26.07 4.82
CA ILE A 120 -24.68 26.13 4.70
C ILE A 120 -25.18 27.27 5.59
N ASN A 121 -24.67 27.36 6.80
CA ASN A 121 -24.88 28.41 7.79
C ASN A 121 -23.70 28.41 8.78
N ASP A 122 -23.79 29.17 9.87
CA ASP A 122 -22.73 29.26 10.89
C ASP A 122 -22.48 27.94 11.64
N ASN A 123 -23.47 27.05 11.64
CA ASN A 123 -23.42 25.79 12.36
C ASN A 123 -23.10 24.58 11.47
N HIS A 124 -23.31 24.67 10.17
CA HIS A 124 -23.16 23.53 9.28
C HIS A 124 -22.26 23.83 8.08
N GLN A 125 -21.24 23.00 7.92
CA GLN A 125 -20.37 22.98 6.75
C GLN A 125 -20.35 21.58 6.15
N LEU A 126 -20.52 21.50 4.84
CA LEU A 126 -20.37 20.28 4.06
C LEU A 126 -19.19 20.43 3.09
N SER A 127 -18.37 19.41 2.96
CA SER A 127 -17.30 19.41 1.95
C SER A 127 -17.16 18.03 1.31
N PHE A 128 -17.02 18.05 -0.01
CA PHE A 128 -16.64 16.88 -0.81
C PHE A 128 -15.22 17.06 -1.29
N THR A 129 -14.38 16.06 -1.12
CA THR A 129 -13.01 16.05 -1.59
C THR A 129 -12.75 14.76 -2.34
N ALA A 130 -12.14 14.87 -3.51
CA ALA A 130 -11.71 13.72 -4.30
C ALA A 130 -10.30 13.96 -4.82
N PHE A 131 -9.46 12.93 -4.82
CA PHE A 131 -8.12 12.99 -5.40
C PHE A 131 -7.65 11.62 -5.88
N GLY A 132 -6.70 11.63 -6.80
CA GLY A 132 -6.07 10.43 -7.30
C GLY A 132 -4.73 10.72 -7.96
N ALA A 133 -3.92 9.67 -8.06
CA ALA A 133 -2.59 9.71 -8.66
C ALA A 133 -2.37 8.49 -9.57
N PRO A 134 -3.02 8.45 -10.77
CA PRO A 134 -2.76 7.39 -11.73
C PRO A 134 -1.31 7.44 -12.18
N GLN A 135 -0.65 6.28 -12.16
CA GLN A 135 0.77 6.21 -12.47
C GLN A 135 1.18 4.83 -12.95
N TRP A 136 2.28 4.81 -13.68
CA TRP A 136 3.02 3.60 -13.97
C TRP A 136 4.52 3.83 -13.81
N HIS A 137 5.25 2.78 -13.50
CA HIS A 137 6.70 2.80 -13.49
C HIS A 137 7.27 1.43 -13.79
N ASN A 138 8.35 1.43 -14.53
CA ASN A 138 9.20 0.26 -14.68
C ASN A 138 10.14 0.16 -13.48
N GLN A 139 10.59 -1.04 -13.16
CA GLN A 139 11.47 -1.29 -12.02
C GLN A 139 12.63 -2.18 -12.44
N ARG A 140 13.71 -2.10 -11.67
CA ARG A 140 14.70 -3.16 -11.64
C ARG A 140 14.13 -4.35 -10.86
N ASN A 141 14.24 -5.56 -11.40
CA ASN A 141 13.83 -6.75 -10.66
C ASN A 141 14.68 -6.87 -9.37
N MET A 142 13.99 -7.02 -8.23
CA MET A 142 14.60 -7.05 -6.91
C MET A 142 14.76 -8.47 -6.36
N ALA A 143 14.36 -9.51 -7.13
CA ALA A 143 14.43 -10.89 -6.66
C ALA A 143 15.89 -11.31 -6.34
N ASN A 144 16.82 -10.90 -7.20
CA ASN A 144 18.25 -11.15 -7.00
C ASN A 144 19.03 -9.87 -7.29
N GLY A 145 19.70 -9.31 -6.29
CA GLY A 145 20.60 -8.17 -6.47
C GLY A 145 21.95 -8.60 -7.07
N LEU A 146 22.63 -7.69 -7.75
CA LEU A 146 24.01 -7.92 -8.21
C LEU A 146 24.97 -7.95 -7.04
N ASN A 147 25.93 -8.87 -7.05
CA ASN A 147 27.05 -8.84 -6.13
C ASN A 147 28.08 -7.78 -6.54
N ILE A 148 29.02 -7.45 -5.64
CA ILE A 148 30.01 -6.37 -5.85
C ILE A 148 30.89 -6.64 -7.08
N LYS A 149 31.32 -7.89 -7.30
CA LYS A 149 32.13 -8.25 -8.46
C LYS A 149 31.39 -8.06 -9.77
N GLU A 150 30.08 -8.34 -9.78
CA GLU A 150 29.25 -8.14 -10.97
C GLU A 150 29.09 -6.65 -11.31
N TYR A 151 28.98 -5.74 -10.35
CA TYR A 151 29.01 -4.31 -10.65
C TYR A 151 30.31 -3.87 -11.33
N GLN A 152 31.44 -4.46 -10.97
CA GLN A 152 32.70 -4.22 -11.66
C GLN A 152 32.69 -4.78 -13.09
N ARG A 153 32.12 -5.98 -13.28
CA ARG A 153 32.04 -6.64 -14.59
C ARG A 153 31.09 -5.90 -15.54
N VAL A 154 29.88 -5.50 -15.08
CA VAL A 154 28.90 -4.82 -15.93
C VAL A 154 29.34 -3.40 -16.35
N LYS A 155 30.35 -2.84 -15.71
CA LYS A 155 30.95 -1.56 -16.11
C LYS A 155 31.35 -1.55 -17.58
N GLN A 156 31.80 -2.69 -18.14
CA GLN A 156 32.14 -2.80 -19.56
C GLN A 156 30.96 -2.53 -20.51
N TRP A 157 29.72 -2.79 -20.05
CA TRP A 157 28.50 -2.51 -20.83
C TRP A 157 27.95 -1.11 -20.60
N MET A 158 28.33 -0.48 -19.49
CA MET A 158 27.86 0.86 -19.13
C MET A 158 28.75 1.99 -19.67
N GLY A 159 29.96 1.66 -20.17
CA GLY A 159 30.88 2.65 -20.72
C GLY A 159 31.25 3.74 -19.70
N GLU A 160 30.95 4.99 -20.03
CA GLU A 160 31.18 6.15 -19.17
C GLU A 160 30.15 6.28 -18.04
N GLU A 161 29.00 5.58 -18.13
CA GLU A 161 27.99 5.63 -17.10
C GLU A 161 28.35 4.80 -15.87
N SER A 162 27.77 5.16 -14.74
CA SER A 162 27.91 4.40 -13.49
C SER A 162 27.37 2.97 -13.63
N PRO A 163 28.13 1.94 -13.23
CA PRO A 163 27.66 0.56 -13.26
C PRO A 163 26.43 0.34 -12.35
N TYR A 164 26.19 1.22 -11.37
CA TYR A 164 24.99 1.15 -10.52
C TYR A 164 23.69 1.49 -11.25
N ARG A 165 23.76 2.10 -12.43
CA ARG A 165 22.62 2.34 -13.32
C ARG A 165 22.19 1.08 -14.10
N TYR A 166 23.01 0.04 -14.12
CA TYR A 166 22.72 -1.20 -14.84
C TYR A 166 21.46 -1.89 -14.34
N ASN A 167 20.63 -2.34 -15.27
CA ASN A 167 19.43 -3.14 -15.02
C ASN A 167 19.45 -4.42 -15.84
N SER A 168 19.58 -5.56 -15.17
CA SER A 168 19.68 -6.88 -15.81
C SER A 168 18.41 -7.32 -16.55
N THR A 169 17.29 -6.64 -16.37
CA THR A 169 16.01 -6.90 -17.06
C THR A 169 15.66 -5.84 -18.10
N PHE A 170 16.51 -4.82 -18.26
CA PHE A 170 16.34 -3.84 -19.33
C PHE A 170 16.85 -4.41 -20.67
N GLY A 171 16.06 -4.25 -21.72
CA GLY A 171 16.44 -4.70 -23.04
C GLY A 171 15.46 -4.31 -24.14
N TYR A 172 15.45 -5.07 -25.22
CA TYR A 172 14.67 -4.76 -26.40
C TYR A 172 13.90 -5.99 -26.89
N ARG A 173 12.70 -5.76 -27.44
CA ARG A 173 11.90 -6.69 -28.18
C ARG A 173 11.45 -6.05 -29.49
N ASN A 174 11.76 -6.65 -30.62
CA ASN A 174 11.50 -6.06 -31.94
C ASN A 174 11.98 -4.59 -32.06
N GLY A 175 13.14 -4.28 -31.49
CA GLY A 175 13.71 -2.94 -31.47
C GLY A 175 13.04 -1.94 -30.53
N GLN A 176 12.01 -2.35 -29.79
CA GLN A 176 11.35 -1.50 -28.81
C GLN A 176 11.88 -1.78 -27.39
N VAL A 177 12.05 -0.72 -26.62
CA VAL A 177 12.46 -0.82 -25.20
C VAL A 177 11.45 -1.67 -24.44
N MET A 178 11.97 -2.63 -23.67
CA MET A 178 11.17 -3.48 -22.81
C MET A 178 11.82 -3.65 -21.44
N ASN A 179 10.96 -3.78 -20.42
CA ASN A 179 11.34 -4.18 -19.07
C ASN A 179 10.28 -5.16 -18.54
N SER A 180 10.72 -6.33 -18.07
CA SER A 180 9.82 -7.38 -17.58
C SER A 180 9.21 -7.09 -16.21
N SER A 181 9.57 -5.98 -15.56
CA SER A 181 9.03 -5.58 -14.26
C SER A 181 8.44 -4.19 -14.32
N ARG A 182 7.11 -4.11 -14.23
CA ARG A 182 6.36 -2.85 -14.32
C ARG A 182 5.20 -2.87 -13.33
N ASN A 183 4.94 -1.73 -12.72
CA ASN A 183 3.72 -1.48 -11.94
C ASN A 183 2.90 -0.37 -12.57
N GLU A 184 1.59 -0.51 -12.46
CA GLU A 184 0.62 0.54 -12.79
C GLU A 184 -0.50 0.53 -11.75
N TYR A 185 -0.96 1.70 -11.34
CA TYR A 185 -2.08 1.78 -10.41
C TYR A 185 -2.73 3.16 -10.39
N HIS A 186 -4.02 3.14 -10.03
CA HIS A 186 -4.81 4.31 -9.73
C HIS A 186 -5.74 3.98 -8.56
N LYS A 187 -5.50 4.58 -7.41
CA LYS A 187 -6.24 4.34 -6.18
C LYS A 187 -6.85 5.65 -5.65
N PRO A 188 -7.86 6.20 -6.35
CA PRO A 188 -8.48 7.47 -5.97
C PRO A 188 -9.20 7.36 -4.64
N GLN A 189 -9.27 8.47 -3.94
CA GLN A 189 -10.09 8.61 -2.73
C GLN A 189 -11.09 9.73 -2.86
N MET A 190 -12.27 9.49 -2.31
CA MET A 190 -13.38 10.43 -2.21
C MET A 190 -13.81 10.48 -0.76
N SER A 191 -14.14 11.67 -0.28
CA SER A 191 -14.71 11.84 1.06
C SER A 191 -15.77 12.95 1.06
N LEU A 192 -16.85 12.68 1.78
CA LEU A 192 -17.89 13.65 2.12
C LEU A 192 -17.78 13.93 3.62
N ASN A 193 -17.52 15.18 3.97
CA ASN A 193 -17.30 15.57 5.35
C ASN A 193 -18.38 16.59 5.75
N HIS A 194 -19.02 16.35 6.89
CA HIS A 194 -19.97 17.24 7.50
C HIS A 194 -19.45 17.68 8.87
N LEU A 195 -19.34 18.98 9.07
CA LEU A 195 -19.07 19.58 10.36
C LEU A 195 -20.36 20.25 10.86
N TRP A 196 -20.80 19.85 12.04
CA TRP A 196 -21.93 20.44 12.76
C TRP A 196 -21.45 21.06 14.06
N GLN A 197 -21.46 22.37 14.15
CA GLN A 197 -21.26 23.13 15.38
C GLN A 197 -22.60 23.16 16.13
N ILE A 198 -22.80 22.24 17.09
CA ILE A 198 -24.06 22.08 17.81
C ILE A 198 -24.32 23.31 18.69
N ASN A 199 -23.27 23.76 19.37
CA ASN A 199 -23.23 24.99 20.14
C ASN A 199 -21.77 25.45 20.31
N HIS A 200 -21.51 26.52 21.05
CA HIS A 200 -20.16 27.08 21.24
C HIS A 200 -19.17 26.13 21.95
N LYS A 201 -19.65 25.06 22.62
CA LYS A 201 -18.82 24.07 23.32
C LYS A 201 -18.74 22.72 22.59
N SER A 202 -19.71 22.42 21.72
CA SER A 202 -19.90 21.07 21.21
C SER A 202 -19.97 21.04 19.68
N SER A 203 -19.29 20.09 19.08
CA SER A 203 -19.33 19.84 17.63
C SER A 203 -19.38 18.35 17.31
N LEU A 204 -19.95 18.03 16.15
CA LEU A 204 -19.94 16.70 15.55
C LEU A 204 -19.29 16.77 14.16
N SER A 205 -18.22 16.01 13.97
CA SER A 205 -17.55 15.86 12.67
C SER A 205 -17.77 14.46 12.14
N THR A 206 -18.40 14.34 10.97
CA THR A 206 -18.66 13.05 10.32
C THR A 206 -18.03 13.04 8.94
N ALA A 207 -17.27 12.01 8.63
CA ALA A 207 -16.64 11.78 7.34
C ALA A 207 -17.05 10.40 6.81
N ALA A 208 -17.75 10.37 5.67
CA ALA A 208 -17.92 9.17 4.85
C ALA A 208 -16.90 9.18 3.74
N TYR A 209 -16.22 8.05 3.49
CA TYR A 209 -15.19 7.97 2.48
C TYR A 209 -15.28 6.69 1.67
N MET A 210 -14.76 6.74 0.43
CA MET A 210 -14.73 5.62 -0.49
C MET A 210 -13.49 5.68 -1.38
N SER A 211 -12.99 4.50 -1.75
CA SER A 211 -11.97 4.32 -2.78
C SER A 211 -12.32 3.11 -3.65
N ILE A 212 -12.26 3.29 -4.97
CA ILE A 212 -12.34 2.21 -5.96
C ILE A 212 -11.03 2.25 -6.72
N GLY A 213 -10.13 1.34 -6.37
CA GLY A 213 -8.77 1.36 -6.87
C GLY A 213 -8.46 0.21 -7.80
N THR A 214 -7.68 0.50 -8.84
CA THR A 214 -7.06 -0.49 -9.71
C THR A 214 -5.57 -0.48 -9.49
N GLY A 215 -4.94 -1.66 -9.61
CA GLY A 215 -3.50 -1.76 -9.52
C GLY A 215 -2.99 -3.08 -10.05
N ALA A 216 -1.83 -3.07 -10.68
CA ALA A 216 -1.23 -4.28 -11.20
C ALA A 216 0.29 -4.21 -11.20
N GLY A 217 0.91 -5.37 -10.93
CA GLY A 217 2.30 -5.63 -11.25
C GLY A 217 2.40 -6.58 -12.43
N TYR A 218 3.23 -6.23 -13.40
CA TYR A 218 3.59 -7.10 -14.51
C TYR A 218 4.92 -7.77 -14.21
N SER A 219 5.02 -9.05 -14.45
CA SER A 219 6.24 -9.82 -14.27
C SER A 219 6.29 -11.05 -15.19
N GLY A 220 7.49 -11.49 -15.49
CA GLY A 220 7.69 -12.75 -16.17
C GLY A 220 7.43 -13.95 -15.26
N THR A 221 6.90 -15.02 -15.82
CA THR A 221 6.80 -16.34 -15.20
C THR A 221 7.00 -17.42 -16.28
N GLY A 222 7.10 -18.68 -15.88
CA GLY A 222 7.31 -19.77 -16.83
C GLY A 222 7.01 -21.12 -16.23
N VAL A 223 7.15 -22.15 -17.04
CA VAL A 223 7.12 -23.54 -16.57
C VAL A 223 8.31 -23.83 -15.65
N THR A 224 8.27 -24.96 -14.95
CA THR A 224 9.34 -25.38 -14.03
C THR A 224 10.72 -25.31 -14.72
N GLY A 225 11.64 -24.57 -14.10
CA GLY A 225 12.99 -24.35 -14.62
C GLY A 225 13.19 -23.04 -15.42
N TYR A 226 12.12 -22.37 -15.84
CA TYR A 226 12.21 -21.17 -16.68
C TYR A 226 11.80 -19.85 -15.99
N THR A 227 11.11 -19.90 -14.87
CA THR A 227 10.68 -18.67 -14.15
C THR A 227 11.86 -17.78 -13.74
N SER A 228 12.96 -18.39 -13.24
CA SER A 228 14.15 -17.64 -12.81
C SER A 228 14.92 -16.99 -13.96
N SER A 229 14.72 -17.43 -15.18
CA SER A 229 15.37 -16.82 -16.36
C SER A 229 14.93 -15.36 -16.57
N TRP A 230 13.73 -14.98 -16.08
CA TRP A 230 13.23 -13.61 -16.12
C TRP A 230 13.96 -12.64 -15.17
N TYR A 231 14.67 -13.14 -14.17
CA TYR A 231 15.27 -12.24 -13.15
C TYR A 231 16.49 -11.50 -13.67
N GLY A 232 17.12 -11.97 -14.75
CA GLY A 232 18.31 -11.38 -15.32
C GLY A 232 19.56 -11.54 -14.43
N THR A 233 19.38 -12.01 -13.19
CA THR A 233 20.45 -12.33 -12.21
C THR A 233 20.18 -13.67 -11.56
N ALA A 234 21.24 -14.44 -11.34
CA ALA A 234 21.19 -15.69 -10.57
C ALA A 234 21.13 -15.41 -9.05
N SER A 235 20.85 -16.44 -8.26
CA SER A 235 20.72 -16.33 -6.80
C SER A 235 21.98 -15.88 -6.07
N ASP A 236 23.16 -16.09 -6.66
CA ASP A 236 24.45 -15.64 -6.15
C ASP A 236 24.79 -14.17 -6.49
N GLY A 237 23.88 -13.50 -7.21
CA GLY A 237 24.05 -12.12 -7.66
C GLY A 237 24.88 -11.96 -8.93
N THR A 238 25.15 -13.02 -9.69
CA THR A 238 25.77 -12.95 -11.01
C THR A 238 24.73 -12.65 -12.09
N VAL A 239 25.12 -11.94 -13.15
CA VAL A 239 24.23 -11.68 -14.29
C VAL A 239 23.99 -12.98 -15.03
N ASN A 240 22.71 -13.31 -15.26
CA ASN A 240 22.32 -14.44 -16.10
C ASN A 240 22.65 -14.11 -17.57
N THR A 241 23.39 -14.99 -18.21
CA THR A 241 23.83 -14.81 -19.61
C THR A 241 22.91 -15.49 -20.64
N GLN A 242 21.92 -16.26 -20.21
CA GLN A 242 21.07 -17.06 -21.10
C GLN A 242 20.31 -16.21 -22.14
N PHE A 243 19.80 -15.05 -21.74
CA PHE A 243 19.10 -14.10 -22.62
C PHE A 243 19.80 -12.75 -22.54
N ARG A 244 21.04 -12.69 -23.05
CA ARG A 244 21.87 -11.50 -22.93
C ARG A 244 22.52 -11.15 -24.26
N CYS A 245 22.25 -9.93 -24.74
CA CYS A 245 22.93 -9.36 -25.88
C CYS A 245 24.39 -9.02 -25.54
N PRO A 246 25.27 -8.88 -26.56
CA PRO A 246 26.68 -8.50 -26.36
C PRO A 246 26.86 -7.16 -25.64
N ASP A 247 25.91 -6.24 -25.75
CA ASP A 247 25.89 -4.93 -25.06
C ASP A 247 25.37 -5.00 -23.61
N GLY A 248 25.07 -6.18 -23.12
CA GLY A 248 24.59 -6.40 -21.76
C GLY A 248 23.10 -6.21 -21.54
N THR A 249 22.33 -5.88 -22.58
CA THR A 249 20.86 -5.77 -22.49
C THR A 249 20.18 -7.14 -22.48
N PHE A 250 18.96 -7.25 -21.95
CA PHE A 250 18.17 -8.47 -21.95
C PHE A 250 17.58 -8.71 -23.35
N ASP A 251 17.76 -9.91 -23.90
CA ASP A 251 17.31 -10.31 -25.22
C ASP A 251 15.89 -10.89 -25.14
N TYR A 252 14.87 -10.03 -25.31
CA TYR A 252 13.47 -10.47 -25.32
C TYR A 252 13.09 -11.19 -26.61
N ASP A 253 13.77 -10.91 -27.75
CA ASP A 253 13.56 -11.61 -29.01
C ASP A 253 14.03 -13.07 -28.91
N ALA A 254 15.06 -13.34 -28.14
CA ALA A 254 15.49 -14.71 -27.85
C ALA A 254 14.45 -15.50 -27.03
N VAL A 255 13.64 -14.84 -26.20
CA VAL A 255 12.51 -15.47 -25.51
C VAL A 255 11.40 -15.82 -26.49
N ASP A 256 11.05 -14.91 -27.42
CA ASP A 256 10.09 -15.19 -28.50
C ASP A 256 10.53 -16.40 -29.31
N LYS A 257 11.81 -16.41 -29.71
CA LYS A 257 12.40 -17.53 -30.46
C LYS A 257 12.36 -18.85 -29.68
N LEU A 258 12.72 -18.83 -28.39
CA LEU A 258 12.67 -20.03 -27.53
C LEU A 258 11.27 -20.67 -27.54
N ASN A 259 10.24 -19.85 -27.34
CA ASN A 259 8.87 -20.35 -27.30
C ASN A 259 8.36 -20.85 -28.67
N ALA A 260 8.72 -20.15 -29.76
CA ALA A 260 8.39 -20.57 -31.12
C ALA A 260 9.09 -21.87 -31.47
N ASP A 261 10.38 -21.99 -31.18
CA ASP A 261 11.16 -23.20 -31.43
C ASP A 261 10.63 -24.41 -30.63
N ASN A 262 10.17 -24.19 -29.39
CA ASN A 262 9.59 -25.24 -28.55
C ASN A 262 8.31 -25.86 -29.13
N TYR A 263 7.60 -25.16 -29.98
CA TYR A 263 6.44 -25.72 -30.67
C TYR A 263 6.83 -26.82 -31.67
N THR A 264 7.94 -26.65 -32.37
CA THR A 264 8.43 -27.59 -33.38
C THR A 264 9.39 -28.62 -32.78
N ASN A 265 10.27 -28.21 -31.88
CA ASN A 265 11.29 -29.03 -31.21
C ASN A 265 11.14 -28.93 -29.68
N PRO A 266 10.17 -29.67 -29.09
CA PRO A 266 9.87 -29.55 -27.68
C PRO A 266 11.04 -29.89 -26.79
N VAL A 267 11.36 -28.98 -25.84
CA VAL A 267 12.30 -29.31 -24.76
C VAL A 267 11.61 -30.19 -23.70
N ASN A 268 12.40 -30.95 -22.98
CA ASN A 268 11.87 -31.78 -21.91
C ASN A 268 11.51 -30.93 -20.70
N VAL A 269 10.21 -30.82 -20.40
CA VAL A 269 9.71 -30.10 -19.21
C VAL A 269 9.24 -31.12 -18.18
N SER A 270 9.72 -31.02 -16.96
CA SER A 270 9.38 -31.94 -15.87
C SER A 270 7.86 -32.06 -15.69
N GLY A 271 7.35 -33.30 -15.80
CA GLY A 271 5.92 -33.59 -15.66
C GLY A 271 5.06 -33.22 -16.86
N MET A 272 5.64 -32.77 -17.98
CA MET A 272 4.94 -32.44 -19.22
C MET A 272 5.73 -32.95 -20.45
N PRO A 273 5.74 -34.28 -20.73
CA PRO A 273 6.45 -34.84 -21.88
C PRO A 273 5.86 -34.29 -23.18
N GLY A 274 6.73 -33.90 -24.13
CA GLY A 274 6.33 -33.36 -25.43
C GLY A 274 5.59 -32.01 -25.36
N TYR A 275 5.80 -31.23 -24.33
CA TYR A 275 5.17 -29.91 -24.14
C TYR A 275 5.61 -28.93 -25.23
N LYS A 276 4.65 -28.42 -26.00
CA LYS A 276 4.88 -27.49 -27.12
C LYS A 276 4.41 -26.05 -26.83
N GLY A 277 4.01 -25.74 -25.61
CA GLY A 277 3.56 -24.41 -25.21
C GLY A 277 4.71 -23.46 -24.88
N SER A 278 4.38 -22.24 -24.53
CA SER A 278 5.35 -21.24 -24.06
C SER A 278 6.05 -21.71 -22.80
N LEU A 279 7.38 -21.63 -22.78
CA LEU A 279 8.22 -21.91 -21.62
C LEU A 279 8.29 -20.71 -20.70
N MET A 280 8.25 -19.50 -21.27
CA MET A 280 8.31 -18.21 -20.58
C MET A 280 7.18 -17.30 -21.07
N ILE A 281 6.46 -16.67 -20.16
CA ILE A 281 5.34 -15.79 -20.45
C ILE A 281 5.36 -14.55 -19.56
N MET A 282 4.64 -13.49 -19.95
CA MET A 282 4.33 -12.37 -19.06
C MET A 282 2.95 -12.53 -18.43
N ASN A 283 2.84 -12.14 -17.18
CA ASN A 283 1.58 -12.08 -16.47
C ASN A 283 1.36 -10.75 -15.78
N LYS A 284 0.10 -10.45 -15.51
CA LYS A 284 -0.37 -9.31 -14.75
C LYS A 284 -0.97 -9.81 -13.43
N ALA A 285 -0.39 -9.39 -12.32
CA ALA A 285 -0.94 -9.61 -10.98
C ALA A 285 -1.77 -8.40 -10.56
N SER A 286 -3.09 -8.47 -10.75
CA SER A 286 -4.02 -7.41 -10.35
C SER A 286 -4.20 -7.37 -8.83
N ASN A 287 -4.26 -6.15 -8.29
CA ASN A 287 -4.50 -5.85 -6.89
C ASN A 287 -5.48 -4.66 -6.81
N ASP A 288 -6.71 -4.92 -7.25
CA ASP A 288 -7.79 -3.94 -7.24
C ASP A 288 -8.46 -3.92 -5.86
N HIS A 289 -9.17 -2.84 -5.53
CA HIS A 289 -9.91 -2.78 -4.29
C HIS A 289 -11.19 -1.94 -4.37
N PHE A 290 -12.12 -2.29 -3.51
CA PHE A 290 -13.21 -1.45 -3.06
C PHE A 290 -13.05 -1.21 -1.55
N TRP A 291 -13.05 0.05 -1.15
CA TRP A 291 -12.89 0.44 0.24
C TRP A 291 -13.87 1.56 0.57
N THR A 292 -14.60 1.42 1.68
CA THR A 292 -15.51 2.44 2.17
C THR A 292 -15.50 2.48 3.69
N GLY A 293 -15.88 3.60 4.26
CA GLY A 293 -15.99 3.72 5.70
C GLY A 293 -16.64 5.03 6.14
N LEU A 294 -16.89 5.09 7.44
CA LEU A 294 -17.50 6.22 8.11
C LEU A 294 -16.78 6.44 9.44
N ILE A 295 -16.39 7.69 9.69
CA ILE A 295 -15.84 8.13 10.97
C ILE A 295 -16.71 9.26 11.47
N SER A 296 -17.19 9.19 12.71
CA SER A 296 -17.91 10.27 13.35
C SER A 296 -17.30 10.55 14.72
N THR A 297 -17.01 11.82 15.00
CA THR A 297 -16.38 12.25 16.24
C THR A 297 -17.17 13.41 16.84
N TYR A 298 -17.67 13.19 18.04
CA TYR A 298 -18.26 14.21 18.89
C TYR A 298 -17.19 14.82 19.78
N THR A 299 -17.17 16.14 19.89
CA THR A 299 -16.27 16.91 20.73
C THR A 299 -17.08 17.84 21.60
N THR A 300 -16.76 17.94 22.90
CA THR A 300 -17.38 18.91 23.79
C THR A 300 -16.46 19.33 24.92
N LYS A 301 -16.72 20.53 25.47
CA LYS A 301 -16.03 21.05 26.64
C LYS A 301 -16.92 20.94 27.87
N PHE A 302 -16.36 20.39 28.96
CA PHE A 302 -16.99 20.36 30.28
C PHE A 302 -16.31 21.35 31.22
N GLY A 303 -17.04 22.37 31.64
CA GLY A 303 -16.44 23.46 32.41
C GLY A 303 -15.34 24.19 31.62
N ASP A 304 -14.30 24.62 32.30
CA ASP A 304 -13.20 25.42 31.73
C ASP A 304 -11.93 24.57 31.48
N TYR A 305 -11.86 23.35 32.01
CA TYR A 305 -10.64 22.58 32.09
C TYR A 305 -10.67 21.22 31.37
N PHE A 306 -11.86 20.76 30.97
CA PHE A 306 -12.01 19.43 30.41
C PHE A 306 -12.49 19.48 28.94
N ASP A 307 -11.76 18.78 28.06
CA ASP A 307 -12.17 18.51 26.69
C ASP A 307 -12.46 17.01 26.55
N PHE A 308 -13.64 16.68 26.01
CA PHE A 308 -14.05 15.31 25.71
C PHE A 308 -14.13 15.07 24.20
N TYR A 309 -13.65 13.93 23.78
CA TYR A 309 -13.75 13.42 22.40
C TYR A 309 -14.27 11.99 22.46
N GLY A 310 -15.31 11.70 21.68
CA GLY A 310 -15.83 10.33 21.55
C GLY A 310 -16.27 10.07 20.14
N GLY A 311 -16.09 8.87 19.64
CA GLY A 311 -16.44 8.60 18.25
C GLY A 311 -16.49 7.12 17.89
N ILE A 312 -16.98 6.90 16.66
CA ILE A 312 -17.09 5.61 16.01
C ILE A 312 -16.30 5.61 14.71
N ASP A 313 -15.79 4.44 14.34
CA ASP A 313 -15.03 4.20 13.11
C ASP A 313 -15.49 2.86 12.51
N PHE A 314 -16.06 2.92 11.32
CA PHE A 314 -16.47 1.76 10.55
C PHE A 314 -15.69 1.72 9.24
N ARG A 315 -15.23 0.53 8.83
CA ARG A 315 -14.54 0.32 7.58
C ARG A 315 -14.86 -1.04 6.98
N TYR A 316 -15.13 -1.04 5.70
CA TYR A 316 -15.23 -2.22 4.88
C TYR A 316 -14.21 -2.16 3.75
N TYR A 317 -13.47 -3.23 3.55
CA TYR A 317 -12.49 -3.36 2.48
C TYR A 317 -12.66 -4.70 1.77
N LYS A 318 -12.63 -4.66 0.45
CA LYS A 318 -12.56 -5.82 -0.43
C LYS A 318 -11.37 -5.65 -1.36
N GLY A 319 -10.39 -6.53 -1.28
CA GLY A 319 -9.27 -6.60 -2.21
C GLY A 319 -9.50 -7.71 -3.22
N LEU A 320 -9.28 -7.43 -4.50
CA LEU A 320 -9.43 -8.37 -5.59
C LEU A 320 -8.05 -8.70 -6.14
N HIS A 321 -7.70 -9.99 -6.10
CA HIS A 321 -6.36 -10.48 -6.45
C HIS A 321 -6.47 -11.55 -7.52
N LYS A 322 -5.88 -11.27 -8.69
CA LYS A 322 -5.98 -12.15 -9.84
C LYS A 322 -4.69 -12.09 -10.66
N ASN A 323 -4.21 -13.24 -11.12
CA ASN A 323 -3.14 -13.29 -12.11
C ASN A 323 -3.68 -13.74 -13.46
N VAL A 324 -3.34 -13.00 -14.51
CA VAL A 324 -3.73 -13.32 -15.88
C VAL A 324 -2.53 -13.26 -16.83
N ILE A 325 -2.53 -14.10 -17.85
CA ILE A 325 -1.52 -14.07 -18.91
C ILE A 325 -1.71 -12.80 -19.73
N THR A 326 -0.63 -12.07 -20.00
CA THR A 326 -0.65 -10.86 -20.83
C THR A 326 0.10 -11.05 -22.15
N ASP A 327 1.08 -11.95 -22.21
CA ASP A 327 1.86 -12.21 -23.40
C ASP A 327 2.43 -13.63 -23.38
N LEU A 328 2.32 -14.35 -24.47
CA LEU A 328 2.84 -15.71 -24.65
C LEU A 328 4.24 -15.74 -25.27
N PHE A 329 4.80 -14.59 -25.62
CA PHE A 329 6.14 -14.45 -26.23
C PHE A 329 6.36 -15.43 -27.41
N GLY A 330 5.61 -15.24 -28.47
CA GLY A 330 5.73 -16.05 -29.70
C GLY A 330 5.19 -17.50 -29.60
N GLY A 331 4.80 -17.95 -28.40
CA GLY A 331 4.20 -19.27 -28.22
C GLY A 331 2.68 -19.25 -28.44
N GLN A 332 2.09 -20.44 -28.54
CA GLN A 332 0.68 -20.57 -28.87
C GLN A 332 -0.24 -20.75 -27.66
N TYR A 333 0.27 -21.30 -26.56
CA TYR A 333 -0.45 -21.52 -25.31
C TYR A 333 0.52 -21.68 -24.13
N TYR A 334 -0.02 -21.60 -22.94
CA TYR A 334 0.70 -21.89 -21.70
C TYR A 334 -0.06 -22.94 -20.87
N VAL A 335 0.62 -23.73 -20.05
CA VAL A 335 0.01 -24.69 -19.12
C VAL A 335 0.48 -24.39 -17.70
N ASP A 336 -0.44 -23.99 -16.83
CA ASP A 336 -0.19 -23.69 -15.42
C ASP A 336 -0.26 -24.94 -14.52
N SER A 337 0.45 -26.02 -14.93
CA SER A 337 0.36 -27.31 -14.24
C SER A 337 0.84 -27.25 -12.79
N TYR A 338 1.84 -26.45 -12.48
CA TYR A 338 2.41 -26.33 -11.14
C TYR A 338 1.37 -25.88 -10.11
N ASN A 339 0.67 -24.78 -10.39
CA ASN A 339 -0.34 -24.25 -9.47
C ASN A 339 -1.62 -25.10 -9.49
N ARG A 340 -2.04 -25.57 -10.66
CA ARG A 340 -3.27 -26.34 -10.80
C ARG A 340 -3.19 -27.73 -10.17
N LYS A 341 -2.03 -28.38 -10.17
CA LYS A 341 -1.80 -29.64 -9.43
C LYS A 341 -1.97 -29.51 -7.93
N SER A 342 -1.76 -28.32 -7.36
CA SER A 342 -1.91 -28.09 -5.92
C SER A 342 -3.37 -27.88 -5.48
N VAL A 343 -4.32 -27.87 -6.41
CA VAL A 343 -5.76 -27.76 -6.11
C VAL A 343 -6.26 -29.11 -5.61
N LEU A 344 -6.83 -29.12 -4.41
CA LEU A 344 -7.30 -30.34 -3.74
C LEU A 344 -8.71 -30.72 -4.20
N ALA A 345 -8.95 -32.01 -4.44
CA ALA A 345 -10.26 -32.54 -4.85
C ALA A 345 -11.35 -32.31 -3.81
N GLU A 346 -10.98 -32.28 -2.54
CA GLU A 346 -11.87 -31.94 -1.43
C GLU A 346 -12.36 -30.49 -1.45
N ASN A 347 -11.61 -29.58 -2.09
CA ASN A 347 -11.91 -28.14 -2.12
C ASN A 347 -12.54 -27.70 -3.44
N SER A 348 -12.25 -28.40 -4.54
CA SER A 348 -12.68 -27.99 -5.88
C SER A 348 -12.99 -29.18 -6.76
N VAL A 349 -14.03 -29.04 -7.57
CA VAL A 349 -14.37 -30.01 -8.64
C VAL A 349 -13.25 -30.19 -9.68
N ASN A 350 -12.33 -29.24 -9.75
CA ASN A 350 -11.17 -29.27 -10.63
C ASN A 350 -9.95 -29.98 -10.00
N GLY A 351 -10.00 -30.25 -8.70
CA GLY A 351 -8.89 -30.87 -7.97
C GLY A 351 -8.60 -32.27 -8.47
N GLY A 352 -7.36 -32.54 -8.88
CA GLY A 352 -6.94 -33.82 -9.45
C GLY A 352 -7.42 -34.10 -10.89
N VAL A 353 -8.17 -33.19 -11.53
CA VAL A 353 -8.69 -33.38 -12.90
C VAL A 353 -7.58 -33.09 -13.91
N THR A 354 -7.06 -34.14 -14.56
CA THR A 354 -5.92 -34.06 -15.47
C THR A 354 -6.18 -33.12 -16.66
N SER A 355 -7.40 -33.12 -17.23
CA SER A 355 -7.76 -32.22 -18.34
C SER A 355 -7.71 -30.74 -17.94
N TRP A 356 -8.11 -30.40 -16.74
CA TRP A 356 -8.02 -29.05 -16.22
C TRP A 356 -6.57 -28.65 -15.88
N VAL A 357 -5.80 -29.55 -15.27
CA VAL A 357 -4.38 -29.33 -14.94
C VAL A 357 -3.58 -29.03 -16.19
N ASN A 358 -3.85 -29.76 -17.28
CA ASN A 358 -3.12 -29.64 -18.57
C ASN A 358 -3.83 -28.73 -19.57
N GLN A 359 -4.79 -27.92 -19.14
CA GLN A 359 -5.52 -27.01 -20.02
C GLN A 359 -4.55 -26.03 -20.70
N LYS A 360 -4.71 -25.89 -22.03
CA LYS A 360 -4.01 -24.87 -22.81
C LYS A 360 -4.63 -23.52 -22.58
N LEU A 361 -3.83 -22.56 -22.10
CA LEU A 361 -4.23 -21.22 -21.70
C LEU A 361 -3.69 -20.19 -22.68
N GLY A 362 -4.50 -19.18 -22.97
CA GLY A 362 -4.16 -18.04 -23.81
C GLY A 362 -4.03 -16.73 -23.02
N VAL A 363 -3.79 -15.65 -23.76
CA VAL A 363 -3.80 -14.29 -23.19
C VAL A 363 -5.17 -13.98 -22.58
N GLY A 364 -5.21 -13.44 -21.37
CA GLY A 364 -6.42 -13.16 -20.60
C GLY A 364 -6.84 -14.29 -19.65
N ASP A 365 -6.32 -15.51 -19.84
CA ASP A 365 -6.64 -16.63 -18.95
C ASP A 365 -5.97 -16.51 -17.59
N VAL A 366 -6.67 -17.04 -16.58
CA VAL A 366 -6.23 -17.02 -15.18
C VAL A 366 -5.19 -18.09 -14.91
N ILE A 367 -4.13 -17.68 -14.23
CA ILE A 367 -3.08 -18.54 -13.66
C ILE A 367 -2.88 -18.25 -12.18
N ARG A 368 -2.32 -19.20 -11.44
CA ARG A 368 -1.84 -19.08 -10.06
C ARG A 368 -2.92 -18.79 -9.01
N ARG A 369 -3.74 -17.75 -9.17
CA ARG A 369 -4.72 -17.31 -8.17
C ARG A 369 -5.83 -16.44 -8.76
N ASP A 370 -7.00 -16.54 -8.15
CA ASP A 370 -8.14 -15.64 -8.33
C ASP A 370 -8.93 -15.63 -7.01
N TYR A 371 -8.71 -14.62 -6.15
CA TYR A 371 -9.42 -14.51 -4.89
C TYR A 371 -9.72 -13.07 -4.51
N ASP A 372 -10.77 -12.92 -3.69
CA ASP A 372 -11.07 -11.69 -2.98
C ASP A 372 -10.76 -11.87 -1.50
N GLY A 373 -10.14 -10.87 -0.88
CA GLY A 373 -9.97 -10.82 0.55
C GLY A 373 -10.80 -9.69 1.14
N PHE A 374 -11.43 -9.94 2.29
CA PHE A 374 -12.35 -9.01 2.92
C PHE A 374 -11.89 -8.66 4.32
N VAL A 375 -12.00 -7.38 4.65
CA VAL A 375 -11.76 -6.85 5.99
C VAL A 375 -12.94 -5.97 6.39
N MET A 376 -13.50 -6.24 7.56
CA MET A 376 -14.47 -5.37 8.21
C MET A 376 -13.90 -4.94 9.56
N TYR A 377 -13.93 -3.64 9.81
CA TYR A 377 -13.42 -3.03 11.01
C TYR A 377 -14.51 -2.16 11.62
N GLU A 378 -14.76 -2.36 12.90
CA GLU A 378 -15.72 -1.64 13.71
C GLU A 378 -15.02 -1.18 14.98
N GLY A 379 -15.09 0.10 15.29
CA GLY A 379 -14.42 0.65 16.46
C GLY A 379 -15.18 1.78 17.13
N GLY A 380 -15.01 1.90 18.43
CA GLY A 380 -15.43 3.04 19.22
C GLY A 380 -14.28 3.51 20.11
N PHE A 381 -14.22 4.82 20.36
CA PHE A 381 -13.18 5.41 21.20
C PHE A 381 -13.71 6.59 22.00
N ALA A 382 -13.06 6.84 23.12
CA ALA A 382 -13.29 8.03 23.93
C ALA A 382 -11.97 8.55 24.50
N GLN A 383 -11.88 9.86 24.69
CA GLN A 383 -10.73 10.54 25.30
C GLN A 383 -11.22 11.71 26.12
N LEU A 384 -10.65 11.87 27.31
CA LEU A 384 -10.82 13.03 28.18
C LEU A 384 -9.47 13.70 28.36
N GLU A 385 -9.43 15.00 28.12
CA GLU A 385 -8.26 15.85 28.35
C GLU A 385 -8.57 16.84 29.48
N TYR A 386 -7.57 17.06 30.33
CA TYR A 386 -7.60 18.04 31.40
C TYR A 386 -6.46 19.04 31.20
N ASN A 387 -6.78 20.33 31.22
CA ASN A 387 -5.81 21.39 31.06
C ASN A 387 -6.12 22.49 32.09
N LYS A 388 -5.22 22.65 33.08
CA LYS A 388 -5.30 23.74 34.07
C LYS A 388 -3.91 24.12 34.53
N ASP A 389 -3.61 25.42 34.50
CA ASP A 389 -2.36 26.02 34.95
C ASP A 389 -1.12 25.30 34.40
N LYS A 390 -0.38 24.64 35.26
CA LYS A 390 0.86 23.90 34.92
C LYS A 390 0.63 22.46 34.50
N VAL A 391 -0.60 21.94 34.61
CA VAL A 391 -0.91 20.53 34.45
C VAL A 391 -1.75 20.32 33.20
N SER A 392 -1.28 19.44 32.31
CA SER A 392 -2.08 18.86 31.24
C SER A 392 -2.07 17.34 31.33
N ALA A 393 -3.22 16.72 31.28
CA ALA A 393 -3.34 15.27 31.34
C ALA A 393 -4.38 14.75 30.34
N PHE A 394 -4.24 13.50 29.91
CA PHE A 394 -5.27 12.83 29.14
C PHE A 394 -5.40 11.37 29.54
N VAL A 395 -6.59 10.84 29.34
CA VAL A 395 -6.87 9.41 29.31
C VAL A 395 -7.71 9.10 28.07
N SER A 396 -7.36 8.04 27.36
CA SER A 396 -8.11 7.57 26.20
C SER A 396 -8.26 6.06 26.19
N GLY A 397 -9.36 5.57 25.63
CA GLY A 397 -9.63 4.17 25.45
C GLY A 397 -10.40 3.91 24.16
N GLY A 398 -10.26 2.71 23.62
CA GLY A 398 -10.98 2.27 22.44
C GLY A 398 -11.18 0.76 22.43
N LEU A 399 -12.29 0.36 21.83
CA LEU A 399 -12.61 -1.04 21.53
C LEU A 399 -12.76 -1.22 20.04
N THR A 400 -12.29 -2.34 19.51
CA THR A 400 -12.32 -2.63 18.09
C THR A 400 -12.68 -4.07 17.82
N ASN A 401 -13.42 -4.32 16.74
CA ASN A 401 -13.62 -5.65 16.18
C ASN A 401 -13.10 -5.64 14.74
N THR A 402 -12.20 -6.57 14.42
CA THR A 402 -11.69 -6.74 13.05
C THR A 402 -12.07 -8.13 12.56
N SER A 403 -12.75 -8.19 11.43
CA SER A 403 -13.22 -9.45 10.84
C SER A 403 -12.56 -9.68 9.49
N TYR A 404 -12.07 -10.90 9.27
CA TYR A 404 -11.43 -11.33 8.04
C TYR A 404 -12.14 -12.54 7.44
N TRP A 405 -12.30 -12.54 6.11
CA TRP A 405 -12.73 -13.69 5.32
C TRP A 405 -12.24 -13.54 3.87
N ARG A 406 -12.33 -14.61 3.09
CA ARG A 406 -11.91 -14.62 1.70
C ARG A 406 -12.89 -15.40 0.82
N LYS A 407 -12.94 -15.06 -0.48
CA LYS A 407 -13.61 -15.81 -1.52
C LYS A 407 -12.58 -16.20 -2.57
N ASP A 408 -12.44 -17.48 -2.83
CA ASP A 408 -11.44 -18.00 -3.77
C ASP A 408 -12.13 -18.77 -4.91
N ARG A 409 -11.73 -18.47 -6.13
CA ARG A 409 -12.30 -19.05 -7.36
C ARG A 409 -11.31 -19.95 -8.09
N PHE A 410 -10.06 -19.99 -7.66
CA PHE A 410 -9.02 -20.82 -8.26
C PHE A 410 -8.83 -22.14 -7.51
N TYR A 411 -8.68 -22.06 -6.18
CA TYR A 411 -8.43 -23.23 -5.34
C TYR A 411 -9.70 -23.88 -4.79
N TYR A 412 -10.84 -23.19 -4.89
CA TYR A 412 -12.13 -23.65 -4.34
C TYR A 412 -13.25 -23.50 -5.38
N SER A 413 -14.28 -24.36 -5.29
CA SER A 413 -15.46 -24.30 -6.15
C SER A 413 -16.77 -24.42 -5.38
N GLY A 414 -17.88 -23.95 -6.00
CA GLY A 414 -19.21 -24.01 -5.39
C GLY A 414 -19.28 -23.26 -4.07
N ASP A 415 -19.97 -23.84 -3.11
CA ASP A 415 -20.19 -23.26 -1.78
C ASP A 415 -18.91 -23.15 -0.94
N LYS A 416 -17.87 -23.90 -1.30
CA LYS A 416 -16.57 -23.86 -0.63
C LYS A 416 -15.73 -22.63 -0.99
N GLN A 417 -16.12 -21.86 -2.02
CA GLN A 417 -15.39 -20.64 -2.40
C GLN A 417 -15.31 -19.58 -1.29
N LEU A 418 -16.30 -19.52 -0.40
CA LEU A 418 -16.35 -18.53 0.67
C LEU A 418 -15.87 -19.13 1.99
N SER A 419 -14.85 -18.55 2.60
CA SER A 419 -14.40 -18.95 3.92
C SER A 419 -15.35 -18.45 5.02
N SER A 420 -15.33 -19.10 6.18
CA SER A 420 -15.94 -18.55 7.40
C SER A 420 -15.31 -17.20 7.76
N LYS A 421 -16.04 -16.35 8.50
CA LYS A 421 -15.49 -15.13 9.09
C LYS A 421 -14.69 -15.43 10.34
N LYS A 422 -13.55 -14.74 10.52
CA LYS A 422 -12.78 -14.76 11.76
C LYS A 422 -12.79 -13.36 12.37
N HIS A 423 -13.18 -13.29 13.64
CA HIS A 423 -13.28 -12.06 14.41
C HIS A 423 -12.13 -11.94 15.39
N TYR A 424 -11.59 -10.74 15.53
CA TYR A 424 -10.55 -10.39 16.48
C TYR A 424 -11.00 -9.15 17.27
N LEU A 425 -11.32 -9.33 18.53
CA LEU A 425 -11.59 -8.23 19.44
C LEU A 425 -10.27 -7.64 19.90
N GLY A 426 -10.14 -6.34 19.78
CA GLY A 426 -8.99 -5.56 20.20
C GLY A 426 -9.41 -4.34 21.01
N GLY A 427 -8.42 -3.61 21.47
CA GLY A 427 -8.68 -2.37 22.20
C GLY A 427 -7.39 -1.69 22.62
N ASN A 428 -7.52 -0.52 23.19
CA ASN A 428 -6.39 0.25 23.70
C ASN A 428 -6.78 1.09 24.90
N VAL A 429 -5.80 1.37 25.74
CA VAL A 429 -5.88 2.37 26.80
C VAL A 429 -4.58 3.14 26.78
N LYS A 430 -4.67 4.50 26.83
CA LYS A 430 -3.52 5.38 26.95
C LYS A 430 -3.78 6.46 27.98
N ALA A 431 -2.72 6.88 28.65
CA ALA A 431 -2.75 8.01 29.56
C ALA A 431 -1.46 8.81 29.43
N GLY A 432 -1.56 10.11 29.68
CA GLY A 432 -0.41 10.99 29.70
C GLY A 432 -0.60 12.14 30.67
N LEU A 433 0.52 12.61 31.18
CA LEU A 433 0.61 13.74 32.08
C LEU A 433 1.77 14.61 31.63
N ASN A 434 1.54 15.91 31.51
CA ASN A 434 2.58 16.92 31.34
C ASN A 434 2.52 17.92 32.51
N TYR A 435 3.69 18.28 33.03
CA TYR A 435 3.84 19.29 34.07
C TYR A 435 4.84 20.35 33.64
N ASN A 436 4.38 21.59 33.52
CA ASN A 436 5.24 22.75 33.29
C ASN A 436 5.89 23.16 34.58
N LEU A 437 7.20 22.91 34.71
CA LEU A 437 8.01 23.29 35.87
C LEU A 437 8.01 24.82 36.01
N ASP A 438 8.26 25.50 34.90
CA ASP A 438 8.23 26.95 34.71
C ASP A 438 7.84 27.30 33.27
N ASP A 439 8.02 28.57 32.85
CA ASP A 439 7.69 29.05 31.49
C ASP A 439 8.60 28.46 30.37
N TYR A 440 9.71 27.86 30.75
CA TYR A 440 10.73 27.34 29.83
C TYR A 440 10.86 25.82 29.87
N ASN A 441 10.45 25.19 30.96
CA ASN A 441 10.73 23.79 31.26
C ASN A 441 9.46 22.98 31.49
N ASN A 442 9.36 21.82 30.86
CA ASN A 442 8.31 20.86 31.11
C ASN A 442 8.83 19.41 31.17
N VAL A 443 8.13 18.59 31.91
CA VAL A 443 8.33 17.15 31.95
C VAL A 443 7.02 16.48 31.61
N PHE A 444 7.11 15.36 30.89
CA PHE A 444 5.91 14.56 30.57
C PHE A 444 6.15 13.07 30.71
N PHE A 445 5.09 12.36 31.01
CA PHE A 445 5.04 10.91 31.05
C PHE A 445 3.83 10.43 30.27
N ASN A 446 4.02 9.48 29.34
CA ASN A 446 2.97 8.81 28.61
C ASN A 446 3.08 7.30 28.78
N THR A 447 1.95 6.62 28.88
CA THR A 447 1.89 5.16 28.89
C THR A 447 0.72 4.67 28.06
N GLY A 448 0.83 3.45 27.54
CA GLY A 448 -0.25 2.85 26.75
C GLY A 448 -0.15 1.35 26.60
N PHE A 449 -1.32 0.74 26.52
CA PHE A 449 -1.53 -0.63 26.14
C PHE A 449 -2.36 -0.68 24.87
N ILE A 450 -1.94 -1.48 23.89
CA ILE A 450 -2.65 -1.68 22.64
C ILE A 450 -2.74 -3.18 22.37
N SER A 451 -3.96 -3.68 22.11
CA SER A 451 -4.23 -5.01 21.58
C SER A 451 -4.89 -4.86 20.22
N ARG A 452 -4.24 -5.33 19.16
CA ARG A 452 -4.76 -5.20 17.79
C ARG A 452 -4.75 -6.53 17.06
N ALA A 453 -5.72 -6.73 16.16
CA ALA A 453 -5.83 -7.92 15.32
C ALA A 453 -4.50 -8.20 14.59
N PRO A 454 -4.15 -9.45 14.25
CA PRO A 454 -3.07 -9.72 13.30
C PRO A 454 -3.40 -9.12 11.92
N ILE A 455 -2.43 -9.05 11.03
CA ILE A 455 -2.71 -8.67 9.63
C ILE A 455 -3.47 -9.79 8.91
N PHE A 456 -4.16 -9.45 7.80
CA PHE A 456 -4.94 -10.40 7.01
C PHE A 456 -4.09 -11.62 6.59
N ASP A 457 -2.89 -11.38 6.05
CA ASP A 457 -2.00 -12.45 5.57
C ASP A 457 -1.63 -13.45 6.66
N ASN A 458 -1.48 -13.01 7.91
CA ASN A 458 -1.15 -13.88 9.04
C ASN A 458 -2.35 -14.66 9.59
N THR A 459 -3.58 -14.27 9.22
CA THR A 459 -4.81 -14.95 9.67
C THR A 459 -5.00 -16.30 9.00
N PHE A 460 -4.43 -16.48 7.81
CA PHE A 460 -4.49 -17.72 7.04
C PHE A 460 -3.09 -18.34 6.96
N ILE A 461 -3.01 -19.68 6.83
CA ILE A 461 -1.72 -20.36 6.59
C ILE A 461 -1.11 -19.89 5.28
N ASN A 462 -1.93 -19.75 4.24
CA ASN A 462 -1.58 -19.11 2.98
C ASN A 462 -2.76 -18.29 2.47
N SER A 463 -2.70 -16.98 2.67
CA SER A 463 -3.79 -16.06 2.30
C SER A 463 -4.10 -16.03 0.79
N GLN A 464 -3.19 -16.52 -0.05
CA GLN A 464 -3.35 -16.52 -1.52
C GLN A 464 -4.04 -17.78 -2.05
N SER A 465 -4.02 -18.90 -1.31
CA SER A 465 -4.48 -20.19 -1.82
C SER A 465 -5.29 -21.04 -0.83
N SER A 466 -5.35 -20.67 0.45
CA SER A 466 -5.99 -21.52 1.48
C SER A 466 -6.98 -20.74 2.34
N HIS A 467 -8.11 -21.39 2.68
CA HIS A 467 -9.06 -20.95 3.71
C HIS A 467 -8.64 -21.38 5.11
N GLU A 468 -7.61 -22.21 5.21
CA GLU A 468 -7.12 -22.72 6.47
C GLU A 468 -6.60 -21.60 7.35
N ARG A 469 -7.02 -21.62 8.62
CA ARG A 469 -6.66 -20.61 9.61
C ARG A 469 -5.28 -20.91 10.20
N ASN A 470 -4.50 -19.87 10.36
CA ASN A 470 -3.29 -19.97 11.15
C ASN A 470 -3.66 -20.05 12.64
N PRO A 471 -3.40 -21.20 13.33
CA PRO A 471 -3.74 -21.37 14.73
C PRO A 471 -2.98 -20.41 15.66
N ASP A 472 -1.82 -19.94 15.22
CA ASP A 472 -0.96 -19.02 15.98
C ASP A 472 -1.29 -17.55 15.76
N ALA A 473 -2.24 -17.23 14.87
CA ALA A 473 -2.69 -15.87 14.62
C ALA A 473 -3.45 -15.32 15.83
N LYS A 474 -2.77 -14.53 16.65
CA LYS A 474 -3.28 -13.85 17.85
C LYS A 474 -3.13 -12.35 17.73
N ASN A 475 -3.88 -11.62 18.56
CA ASN A 475 -3.68 -10.18 18.67
C ASN A 475 -2.24 -9.86 19.09
N GLU A 476 -1.67 -8.92 18.39
CA GLU A 476 -0.44 -8.25 18.82
C GLU A 476 -0.76 -7.38 20.04
N LYS A 477 0.05 -7.51 21.11
CA LYS A 477 -0.07 -6.70 22.32
C LYS A 477 1.17 -5.83 22.44
N VAL A 478 0.96 -4.54 22.63
CA VAL A 478 2.05 -3.57 22.78
C VAL A 478 1.85 -2.81 24.08
N TYR A 479 2.90 -2.77 24.89
CA TYR A 479 3.02 -1.95 26.09
C TYR A 479 4.09 -0.90 25.81
N SER A 480 3.80 0.35 26.10
CA SER A 480 4.77 1.42 25.86
C SER A 480 4.75 2.45 26.98
N PHE A 481 5.94 2.95 27.32
CA PHE A 481 6.19 3.98 28.32
C PHE A 481 7.11 5.02 27.69
N GLU A 482 6.83 6.28 27.94
CA GLU A 482 7.60 7.40 27.42
C GLU A 482 7.75 8.46 28.53
N LEU A 483 8.98 8.91 28.76
CA LEU A 483 9.33 10.01 29.66
C LEU A 483 10.07 11.06 28.85
N GLY A 484 9.67 12.30 28.96
CA GLY A 484 10.31 13.39 28.24
C GLY A 484 10.52 14.61 29.05
N TYR A 485 11.52 15.38 28.65
CA TYR A 485 11.83 16.70 29.14
C TYR A 485 11.94 17.67 27.98
N GLY A 486 11.25 18.78 28.05
CA GLY A 486 11.29 19.86 27.09
C GLY A 486 11.84 21.14 27.69
N TYR A 487 12.74 21.78 26.96
CA TYR A 487 13.20 23.14 27.24
C TYR A 487 12.89 24.02 26.03
N ARG A 488 12.31 25.21 26.29
CA ARG A 488 12.00 26.16 25.22
C ARG A 488 12.22 27.59 25.73
N SER A 489 13.18 28.28 25.12
CA SER A 489 13.41 29.71 25.32
C SER A 489 13.21 30.49 24.02
N GLN A 490 13.42 31.80 24.06
CA GLN A 490 13.34 32.66 22.88
C GLN A 490 14.37 32.27 21.78
N TYR A 491 15.53 31.73 22.18
CA TYR A 491 16.66 31.47 21.29
C TYR A 491 16.92 29.99 21.03
N PHE A 492 16.43 29.10 21.89
CA PHE A 492 16.76 27.69 21.84
C PHE A 492 15.60 26.81 22.30
N SER A 493 15.39 25.68 21.60
CA SER A 493 14.47 24.65 22.06
C SER A 493 15.12 23.27 21.97
N ALA A 494 14.94 22.45 23.00
CA ALA A 494 15.41 21.08 23.06
C ALA A 494 14.34 20.18 23.66
N ASN A 495 14.24 18.95 23.15
CA ASN A 495 13.41 17.90 23.71
C ASN A 495 14.26 16.63 23.85
N VAL A 496 14.21 16.01 25.01
CA VAL A 496 14.87 14.73 25.30
C VAL A 496 13.78 13.74 25.69
N ASN A 497 13.66 12.64 24.95
CA ASN A 497 12.66 11.61 25.20
C ASN A 497 13.34 10.26 25.39
N ALA A 498 12.98 9.56 26.47
CA ALA A 498 13.29 8.17 26.71
C ALA A 498 12.01 7.35 26.54
N TYR A 499 12.09 6.23 25.82
CA TYR A 499 10.93 5.36 25.63
C TYR A 499 11.34 3.89 25.79
N TYR A 500 10.39 3.10 26.29
CA TYR A 500 10.49 1.65 26.35
C TYR A 500 9.21 1.05 25.77
N THR A 501 9.35 0.16 24.79
CA THR A 501 8.23 -0.51 24.17
C THR A 501 8.46 -2.02 24.13
N MET A 502 7.48 -2.77 24.64
CA MET A 502 7.46 -4.23 24.59
C MET A 502 6.32 -4.68 23.68
N SER A 503 6.63 -5.48 22.66
CA SER A 503 5.65 -6.09 21.77
C SER A 503 5.63 -7.59 21.98
N VAL A 504 4.42 -8.14 22.12
CA VAL A 504 4.18 -9.58 22.33
C VAL A 504 3.26 -10.08 21.22
N SER A 505 3.50 -11.30 20.75
CA SER A 505 2.77 -11.92 19.63
C SER A 505 2.91 -11.14 18.30
N TYR A 506 4.03 -10.46 18.13
CA TYR A 506 4.41 -9.91 16.82
C TYR A 506 4.84 -11.07 15.93
N THR A 507 3.93 -11.56 15.10
CA THR A 507 4.24 -12.61 14.12
C THR A 507 5.09 -12.03 12.99
N HIS A 508 6.39 -12.32 13.04
CA HIS A 508 7.26 -12.09 11.88
C HIS A 508 6.95 -13.17 10.84
N LEU A 509 6.47 -12.78 9.67
CA LEU A 509 6.33 -13.63 8.47
C LEU A 509 7.67 -14.26 7.99
N ARG A 510 8.79 -13.86 8.57
CA ARG A 510 10.14 -14.33 8.18
C ARG A 510 10.47 -15.79 8.52
N ALA A 511 9.64 -16.48 9.29
CA ALA A 511 9.96 -17.86 9.73
C ALA A 511 9.72 -18.93 8.66
N HIS A 512 9.00 -18.64 7.56
CA HIS A 512 8.68 -19.61 6.50
C HIS A 512 8.93 -19.13 5.06
N GLU A 513 9.55 -17.99 4.87
CA GLU A 513 10.15 -17.70 3.58
C GLU A 513 11.48 -18.45 3.51
N THR A 514 11.42 -19.69 3.06
CA THR A 514 12.61 -20.37 2.59
C THR A 514 13.20 -19.55 1.45
N LEU A 515 14.53 -19.52 1.33
CA LEU A 515 15.31 -18.88 0.25
C LEU A 515 14.82 -19.16 -1.17
N ALA A 516 13.82 -20.02 -1.36
CA ALA A 516 13.17 -20.33 -2.63
C ALA A 516 12.03 -19.36 -3.01
N ASN A 517 11.65 -18.43 -2.13
CA ASN A 517 10.56 -17.44 -2.35
C ASN A 517 11.00 -15.98 -2.20
N LEU A 518 12.30 -15.75 -2.06
CA LEU A 518 12.93 -14.42 -2.16
C LEU A 518 13.31 -14.09 -3.60
#